data_455d88b4dccacc991bf0a541d836c3d8
#
_entry.id   455d88b4dccacc991bf0a541d836c3d8
#
_cell.length_a   1.000
_cell.length_b   1.000
_cell.length_c   1.000
_cell.angle_alpha   90.00
_cell.angle_beta   90.00
_cell.angle_gamma   90.00
#
_symmetry.space_group_name_H-M   'P 1'
#
loop_
_entity.id
_entity.type
_entity.pdbx_description
1 polymer ?
#
loop_
_entity_poly.entity_id
_entity_poly.type
_entity_poly.pdbx_seq_one_letter_code
_entity_poly.pdbx_strand_id
1 'polypeptide(L)'
;MNISEVDLHKLTVSDPFLGQYQQLVRDVVIPYQWDALNDRIPEAEPSHAIENFRIAAGLQDGEFYGMVFQDSDVAKWLEAVAWSLCQKPDAELEKTADEVIELVASAQCEDGYLNTYFTVKAPEERWSNLAECHELYCAGHLIEAGVAFFQATGKRRLLEVVCRLADHIDSVFGPGESKLHGYPGHPEIELALMRLYEVTEEPRYLALTNYFVEQRGAQPHYYDQEYEKRGQTSHWHTYGPAWMVKDKAYSQAHLPIAQQQTAIGHAVRFVYLMTGVAHLARLSHDESKRQDCLRLWNNMAQRQLYISGGIGSQSSGEAFSSDYDLPNDTVYAESCASIGLMMFARRMLEMEGDSQYADVMERALYNTV
;
A
#
# COMPACT_ATOMS: atom_id res chain seq x y z
N MET A 1 0.97 -15.59 -23.25
CA MET A 1 -0.52 -15.63 -23.15
C MET A 1 -0.90 -14.36 -22.41
N ASN A 2 -1.71 -13.46 -22.96
CA ASN A 2 -2.14 -12.28 -22.20
C ASN A 2 -3.22 -12.72 -21.21
N ILE A 3 -2.88 -12.82 -19.95
CA ILE A 3 -3.84 -12.98 -18.86
C ILE A 3 -4.28 -11.59 -18.45
N SER A 4 -5.57 -11.31 -18.56
CA SER A 4 -6.18 -10.04 -18.14
C SER A 4 -7.14 -10.28 -16.98
N GLU A 5 -7.36 -9.25 -16.20
CA GLU A 5 -8.37 -9.26 -15.14
C GLU A 5 -9.76 -9.55 -15.72
N VAL A 6 -10.53 -10.32 -14.98
CA VAL A 6 -11.96 -10.46 -15.25
C VAL A 6 -12.67 -9.25 -14.66
N ASP A 7 -13.53 -8.64 -15.44
CA ASP A 7 -14.43 -7.57 -14.96
C ASP A 7 -15.29 -8.11 -13.80
N LEU A 8 -15.09 -7.56 -12.61
CA LEU A 8 -15.75 -8.03 -11.39
C LEU A 8 -17.27 -7.87 -11.43
N HIS A 9 -17.82 -6.96 -12.25
CA HIS A 9 -19.26 -6.85 -12.50
C HIS A 9 -19.85 -8.07 -13.21
N LYS A 10 -19.01 -8.86 -13.88
CA LYS A 10 -19.40 -10.08 -14.61
C LYS A 10 -19.13 -11.36 -13.81
N LEU A 11 -18.55 -11.22 -12.60
CA LEU A 11 -18.22 -12.35 -11.76
C LEU A 11 -19.27 -12.51 -10.67
N THR A 12 -19.76 -13.73 -10.49
CA THR A 12 -20.64 -14.10 -9.37
C THR A 12 -19.99 -15.23 -8.61
N VAL A 13 -19.81 -15.07 -7.30
CA VAL A 13 -19.34 -16.12 -6.42
C VAL A 13 -20.54 -16.91 -5.91
N SER A 14 -20.67 -18.18 -6.35
CA SER A 14 -21.72 -19.09 -5.91
C SER A 14 -21.24 -20.15 -4.92
N ASP A 15 -19.96 -20.14 -4.59
CA ASP A 15 -19.39 -21.02 -3.59
C ASP A 15 -19.92 -20.69 -2.19
N PRO A 16 -20.43 -21.68 -1.42
CA PRO A 16 -21.03 -21.42 -0.11
C PRO A 16 -20.01 -20.95 0.94
N PHE A 17 -18.73 -21.33 0.82
CA PHE A 17 -17.68 -20.92 1.75
C PHE A 17 -17.28 -19.46 1.48
N LEU A 18 -16.80 -19.14 0.27
CA LEU A 18 -16.41 -17.78 -0.09
C LEU A 18 -17.59 -16.80 -0.05
N GLY A 19 -18.79 -17.24 -0.45
CA GLY A 19 -19.99 -16.44 -0.38
C GLY A 19 -20.38 -16.01 1.04
N GLN A 20 -20.15 -16.87 2.05
CA GLN A 20 -20.35 -16.50 3.46
C GLN A 20 -19.37 -15.39 3.90
N TYR A 21 -18.11 -15.47 3.50
CA TYR A 21 -17.12 -14.42 3.81
C TYR A 21 -17.45 -13.10 3.10
N GLN A 22 -17.85 -13.14 1.84
CA GLN A 22 -18.31 -11.92 1.16
C GLN A 22 -19.49 -11.29 1.87
N GLN A 23 -20.45 -12.08 2.32
CA GLN A 23 -21.59 -11.60 3.08
C GLN A 23 -21.17 -11.03 4.43
N LEU A 24 -20.27 -11.72 5.15
CA LEU A 24 -19.74 -11.27 6.45
C LEU A 24 -19.03 -9.91 6.30
N VAL A 25 -18.17 -9.78 5.29
CA VAL A 25 -17.45 -8.52 5.04
C VAL A 25 -18.44 -7.38 4.77
N ARG A 26 -19.42 -7.60 3.90
CA ARG A 26 -20.38 -6.57 3.54
C ARG A 26 -21.32 -6.19 4.69
N ASP A 27 -21.90 -7.19 5.37
CA ASP A 27 -23.01 -6.98 6.30
C ASP A 27 -22.51 -6.70 7.74
N VAL A 28 -21.26 -7.02 8.07
CA VAL A 28 -20.70 -6.88 9.41
C VAL A 28 -19.40 -6.08 9.43
N VAL A 29 -18.38 -6.47 8.63
CA VAL A 29 -17.03 -5.89 8.76
C VAL A 29 -17.00 -4.44 8.27
N ILE A 30 -17.54 -4.14 7.10
CA ILE A 30 -17.59 -2.77 6.56
C ILE A 30 -18.38 -1.82 7.49
N PRO A 31 -19.58 -2.16 7.95
CA PRO A 31 -20.31 -1.35 8.93
C PRO A 31 -19.56 -1.17 10.27
N TYR A 32 -18.98 -2.23 10.80
CA TYR A 32 -18.20 -2.16 12.04
C TYR A 32 -16.98 -1.23 11.90
N GLN A 33 -16.24 -1.36 10.80
CA GLN A 33 -15.10 -0.48 10.53
C GLN A 33 -15.54 0.97 10.35
N TRP A 34 -16.69 1.22 9.71
CA TRP A 34 -17.25 2.57 9.62
C TRP A 34 -17.54 3.18 10.99
N ASP A 35 -18.09 2.39 11.90
CA ASP A 35 -18.32 2.85 13.28
C ASP A 35 -16.99 3.07 14.02
N ALA A 36 -15.99 2.23 13.81
CA ALA A 36 -14.66 2.42 14.39
C ALA A 36 -13.97 3.70 13.89
N LEU A 37 -14.01 3.98 12.58
CA LEU A 37 -13.45 5.21 11.98
C LEU A 37 -14.13 6.50 12.50
N ASN A 38 -15.35 6.39 13.01
CA ASN A 38 -16.15 7.48 13.59
C ASN A 38 -16.17 7.46 15.13
N ASP A 39 -15.32 6.67 15.79
CA ASP A 39 -15.19 6.59 17.25
C ASP A 39 -16.49 6.13 17.96
N ARG A 40 -17.29 5.28 17.31
CA ARG A 40 -18.58 4.81 17.82
C ARG A 40 -18.50 3.43 18.48
N ILE A 41 -17.33 2.82 18.58
CA ILE A 41 -17.13 1.53 19.24
C ILE A 41 -16.64 1.77 20.66
N PRO A 42 -17.50 1.59 21.69
CA PRO A 42 -17.18 2.02 23.06
C PRO A 42 -16.00 1.30 23.71
N GLU A 43 -15.68 0.09 23.22
CA GLU A 43 -14.66 -0.79 23.78
C GLU A 43 -13.34 -0.75 23.00
N ALA A 44 -13.30 0.04 21.91
CA ALA A 44 -12.10 0.23 21.10
C ALA A 44 -11.42 1.56 21.40
N GLU A 45 -10.11 1.61 21.24
CA GLU A 45 -9.38 2.89 21.25
C GLU A 45 -9.91 3.78 20.13
N PRO A 46 -10.22 5.06 20.38
CA PRO A 46 -10.72 5.96 19.34
C PRO A 46 -9.74 6.11 18.17
N SER A 47 -10.27 6.02 16.96
CA SER A 47 -9.49 6.15 15.72
C SER A 47 -9.22 7.60 15.34
N HIS A 48 -10.23 8.47 15.53
CA HIS A 48 -10.27 9.87 15.05
C HIS A 48 -9.99 10.03 13.54
N ALA A 49 -10.00 8.95 12.76
CA ALA A 49 -9.62 9.01 11.35
C ALA A 49 -10.52 9.96 10.54
N ILE A 50 -11.83 9.87 10.69
CA ILE A 50 -12.78 10.79 10.02
C ILE A 50 -12.68 12.21 10.61
N GLU A 51 -12.46 12.34 11.92
CA GLU A 51 -12.27 13.63 12.57
C GLU A 51 -11.03 14.36 12.05
N ASN A 52 -9.92 13.67 11.89
CA ASN A 52 -8.69 14.23 11.31
C ASN A 52 -8.93 14.83 9.91
N PHE A 53 -9.74 14.18 9.07
CA PHE A 53 -10.11 14.74 7.76
C PHE A 53 -11.00 15.99 7.89
N ARG A 54 -11.93 16.04 8.88
CA ARG A 54 -12.75 17.23 9.13
C ARG A 54 -11.89 18.42 9.59
N ILE A 55 -10.92 18.16 10.45
CA ILE A 55 -9.97 19.19 10.93
C ILE A 55 -9.10 19.67 9.76
N ALA A 56 -8.51 18.76 8.97
CA ALA A 56 -7.70 19.11 7.81
C ALA A 56 -8.48 19.89 6.75
N ALA A 57 -9.77 19.64 6.60
CA ALA A 57 -10.67 20.38 5.71
C ALA A 57 -11.12 21.74 6.28
N GLY A 58 -10.77 22.08 7.53
CA GLY A 58 -11.22 23.31 8.19
C GLY A 58 -12.72 23.32 8.54
N LEU A 59 -13.34 22.15 8.59
CA LEU A 59 -14.77 21.97 8.96
C LEU A 59 -14.97 21.84 10.47
N GLN A 60 -13.90 21.62 11.20
CA GLN A 60 -13.86 21.46 12.64
C GLN A 60 -12.54 21.95 13.19
N ASP A 61 -12.54 22.61 14.33
CA ASP A 61 -11.33 22.94 15.09
C ASP A 61 -10.87 21.70 15.88
N GLY A 62 -9.55 21.48 15.97
CA GLY A 62 -8.98 20.38 16.73
C GLY A 62 -7.50 20.17 16.46
N GLU A 63 -6.96 19.09 17.03
CA GLU A 63 -5.59 18.62 16.83
C GLU A 63 -5.63 17.25 16.17
N PHE A 64 -4.58 16.89 15.42
CA PHE A 64 -4.44 15.55 14.86
C PHE A 64 -4.26 14.52 15.98
N TYR A 65 -4.96 13.41 15.88
CA TYR A 65 -4.83 12.26 16.77
C TYR A 65 -4.52 10.97 15.99
N GLY A 66 -3.71 10.09 16.59
CA GLY A 66 -3.41 8.77 16.04
C GLY A 66 -2.03 8.68 15.40
N MET A 67 -1.86 7.70 14.54
CA MET A 67 -0.61 7.38 13.88
C MET A 67 -0.43 8.20 12.59
N VAL A 68 0.83 8.47 12.19
CA VAL A 68 1.16 9.20 10.94
C VAL A 68 0.58 8.55 9.67
N PHE A 69 0.15 7.31 9.74
CA PHE A 69 -0.47 6.57 8.64
C PHE A 69 -2.00 6.42 8.77
N GLN A 70 -2.64 7.13 9.70
CA GLN A 70 -4.07 7.01 10.02
C GLN A 70 -4.98 7.22 8.81
N ASP A 71 -4.61 8.08 7.88
CA ASP A 71 -5.36 8.34 6.64
C ASP A 71 -5.58 7.07 5.80
N SER A 72 -4.66 6.11 5.89
CA SER A 72 -4.76 4.85 5.15
C SER A 72 -5.96 4.00 5.56
N ASP A 73 -6.49 4.16 6.78
CA ASP A 73 -7.65 3.41 7.26
C ASP A 73 -8.92 3.85 6.54
N VAL A 74 -9.09 5.15 6.33
CA VAL A 74 -10.20 5.70 5.52
C VAL A 74 -10.09 5.25 4.07
N ALA A 75 -8.88 5.27 3.51
CA ALA A 75 -8.63 4.82 2.14
C ALA A 75 -8.98 3.34 1.96
N LYS A 76 -8.51 2.46 2.84
CA LYS A 76 -8.81 1.02 2.81
C LYS A 76 -10.29 0.73 2.98
N TRP A 77 -10.99 1.49 3.84
CA TRP A 77 -12.42 1.38 3.98
C TRP A 77 -13.14 1.75 2.67
N LEU A 78 -12.77 2.86 2.02
CA LEU A 78 -13.32 3.26 0.73
C LEU A 78 -13.08 2.21 -0.37
N GLU A 79 -11.91 1.59 -0.40
CA GLU A 79 -11.59 0.51 -1.34
C GLU A 79 -12.45 -0.73 -1.07
N ALA A 80 -12.60 -1.14 0.20
CA ALA A 80 -13.46 -2.27 0.58
C ALA A 80 -14.92 -2.01 0.20
N VAL A 81 -15.43 -0.79 0.42
CA VAL A 81 -16.77 -0.37 -0.01
C VAL A 81 -16.90 -0.47 -1.53
N ALA A 82 -15.92 0.02 -2.29
CA ALA A 82 -15.92 -0.05 -3.74
C ALA A 82 -16.11 -1.49 -4.24
N TRP A 83 -15.29 -2.42 -3.75
CA TRP A 83 -15.38 -3.82 -4.14
C TRP A 83 -16.68 -4.49 -3.69
N SER A 84 -17.24 -4.10 -2.54
CA SER A 84 -18.55 -4.55 -2.08
C SER A 84 -19.68 -4.08 -3.01
N LEU A 85 -19.66 -2.79 -3.40
CA LEU A 85 -20.64 -2.21 -4.34
C LEU A 85 -20.56 -2.84 -5.73
N CYS A 86 -19.36 -3.19 -6.20
CA CYS A 86 -19.15 -3.91 -7.45
C CYS A 86 -19.88 -5.26 -7.50
N GLN A 87 -19.91 -5.97 -6.37
CA GLN A 87 -20.57 -7.27 -6.25
C GLN A 87 -22.08 -7.16 -6.00
N LYS A 88 -22.50 -6.19 -5.19
CA LYS A 88 -23.89 -5.98 -4.86
C LYS A 88 -24.16 -4.49 -4.62
N PRO A 89 -24.93 -3.83 -5.49
CA PRO A 89 -25.33 -2.44 -5.31
C PRO A 89 -26.03 -2.21 -3.96
N ASP A 90 -25.64 -1.13 -3.27
CA ASP A 90 -26.22 -0.68 -2.00
C ASP A 90 -26.22 0.86 -1.99
N ALA A 91 -27.38 1.47 -2.15
CA ALA A 91 -27.52 2.92 -2.31
C ALA A 91 -27.16 3.71 -1.04
N GLU A 92 -27.40 3.16 0.15
CA GLU A 92 -27.05 3.82 1.41
C GLU A 92 -25.55 3.77 1.67
N LEU A 93 -24.93 2.61 1.42
CA LEU A 93 -23.46 2.47 1.51
C LEU A 93 -22.75 3.36 0.51
N GLU A 94 -23.24 3.39 -0.75
CA GLU A 94 -22.69 4.25 -1.80
C GLU A 94 -22.80 5.73 -1.44
N LYS A 95 -23.94 6.16 -0.89
CA LYS A 95 -24.13 7.53 -0.40
C LYS A 95 -23.15 7.87 0.72
N THR A 96 -22.96 6.97 1.68
CA THR A 96 -21.99 7.17 2.77
C THR A 96 -20.57 7.32 2.22
N ALA A 97 -20.19 6.49 1.24
CA ALA A 97 -18.90 6.61 0.58
C ALA A 97 -18.74 7.94 -0.18
N ASP A 98 -19.78 8.39 -0.90
CA ASP A 98 -19.77 9.71 -1.56
C ASP A 98 -19.56 10.86 -0.57
N GLU A 99 -20.19 10.81 0.61
CA GLU A 99 -19.99 11.82 1.67
C GLU A 99 -18.54 11.81 2.20
N VAL A 100 -17.94 10.63 2.37
CA VAL A 100 -16.52 10.50 2.76
C VAL A 100 -15.59 11.00 1.65
N ILE A 101 -15.89 10.70 0.40
CA ILE A 101 -15.11 11.19 -0.75
C ILE A 101 -15.12 12.72 -0.82
N GLU A 102 -16.26 13.37 -0.57
CA GLU A 102 -16.31 14.83 -0.54
C GLU A 102 -15.53 15.40 0.67
N LEU A 103 -15.54 14.73 1.80
CA LEU A 103 -14.71 15.11 2.94
C LEU A 103 -13.21 15.02 2.61
N VAL A 104 -12.77 13.90 2.03
CA VAL A 104 -11.38 13.71 1.57
C VAL A 104 -10.99 14.78 0.54
N ALA A 105 -11.86 15.06 -0.42
CA ALA A 105 -11.65 16.10 -1.42
C ALA A 105 -11.53 17.50 -0.80
N SER A 106 -12.30 17.79 0.26
CA SER A 106 -12.25 19.07 0.96
C SER A 106 -10.98 19.26 1.79
N ALA A 107 -10.34 18.16 2.22
CA ALA A 107 -9.07 18.19 2.95
C ALA A 107 -7.83 18.34 2.02
N GLN A 108 -8.00 18.22 0.70
CA GLN A 108 -6.90 18.34 -0.25
C GLN A 108 -6.46 19.81 -0.39
N CYS A 109 -5.16 20.03 -0.23
CA CYS A 109 -4.54 21.36 -0.39
C CYS A 109 -4.60 21.85 -1.86
N GLU A 110 -4.46 23.16 -2.06
CA GLU A 110 -4.50 23.77 -3.40
C GLU A 110 -3.45 23.22 -4.37
N ASP A 111 -2.26 22.88 -3.84
CA ASP A 111 -1.16 22.27 -4.58
C ASP A 111 -1.36 20.77 -4.89
N GLY A 112 -2.48 20.17 -4.47
CA GLY A 112 -2.80 18.76 -4.65
C GLY A 112 -2.33 17.84 -3.52
N TYR A 113 -1.55 18.35 -2.55
CA TYR A 113 -1.11 17.56 -1.39
C TYR A 113 -2.30 17.10 -0.55
N LEU A 114 -2.21 15.87 0.00
CA LEU A 114 -3.26 15.30 0.84
C LEU A 114 -2.65 14.34 1.87
N ASN A 115 -2.62 14.76 3.11
CA ASN A 115 -2.27 13.96 4.29
C ASN A 115 -2.68 14.76 5.53
N THR A 116 -3.49 14.17 6.41
CA THR A 116 -4.06 14.92 7.54
C THR A 116 -3.03 15.22 8.62
N TYR A 117 -2.09 14.28 8.91
CA TYR A 117 -1.05 14.51 9.90
C TYR A 117 -0.20 15.73 9.54
N PHE A 118 0.33 15.78 8.33
CA PHE A 118 1.19 16.89 7.90
C PHE A 118 0.41 18.17 7.59
N THR A 119 -0.88 18.09 7.31
CA THR A 119 -1.70 19.30 7.13
C THR A 119 -2.03 19.95 8.46
N VAL A 120 -2.37 19.16 9.49
CA VAL A 120 -2.84 19.66 10.79
C VAL A 120 -1.70 19.88 11.78
N LYS A 121 -0.78 18.91 11.89
CA LYS A 121 0.19 18.87 12.98
C LYS A 121 1.61 19.34 12.60
N ALA A 122 2.04 19.06 11.39
CA ALA A 122 3.43 19.29 10.97
C ALA A 122 3.56 19.81 9.52
N PRO A 123 2.90 20.93 9.15
CA PRO A 123 2.85 21.39 7.75
C PRO A 123 4.22 21.72 7.16
N GLU A 124 5.17 22.17 7.99
CA GLU A 124 6.54 22.50 7.57
C GLU A 124 7.44 21.26 7.40
N GLU A 125 6.94 20.07 7.80
CA GLU A 125 7.70 18.82 7.77
C GLU A 125 7.29 17.89 6.62
N ARG A 126 6.45 18.33 5.69
CA ARG A 126 6.04 17.56 4.53
C ARG A 126 7.28 17.03 3.78
N TRP A 127 7.27 15.75 3.44
CA TRP A 127 8.32 15.05 2.69
C TRP A 127 9.71 15.05 3.35
N SER A 128 9.81 15.39 4.64
CA SER A 128 11.09 15.49 5.34
C SER A 128 11.56 14.18 6.00
N ASN A 129 10.70 13.19 6.16
CA ASN A 129 11.00 11.92 6.81
C ASN A 129 10.32 10.72 6.12
N LEU A 130 10.77 10.42 4.90
CA LEU A 130 10.22 9.33 4.10
C LEU A 130 10.56 7.95 4.66
N ALA A 131 11.70 7.82 5.34
CA ALA A 131 12.14 6.55 5.94
C ALA A 131 11.15 6.04 7.00
N GLU A 132 10.59 6.93 7.81
CA GLU A 132 9.81 6.59 9.00
C GLU A 132 8.35 7.00 8.92
N CYS A 133 8.04 8.13 8.28
CA CYS A 133 6.68 8.63 8.10
C CYS A 133 6.07 8.11 6.79
N HIS A 134 4.77 7.93 6.81
CA HIS A 134 4.04 7.13 5.81
C HIS A 134 3.28 8.01 4.80
N GLU A 135 3.81 9.19 4.39
CA GLU A 135 3.11 10.09 3.45
C GLU A 135 2.82 9.40 2.11
N LEU A 136 3.86 8.79 1.47
CA LEU A 136 3.69 8.07 0.20
C LEU A 136 2.87 6.78 0.34
N TYR A 137 2.89 6.14 1.52
CA TYR A 137 2.04 4.99 1.83
C TYR A 137 0.55 5.38 1.88
N CYS A 138 0.21 6.45 2.61
CA CYS A 138 -1.15 6.97 2.66
C CYS A 138 -1.63 7.43 1.28
N ALA A 139 -0.77 8.10 0.51
CA ALA A 139 -1.07 8.50 -0.86
C ALA A 139 -1.33 7.28 -1.75
N GLY A 140 -0.55 6.21 -1.61
CA GLY A 140 -0.76 4.96 -2.33
C GLY A 140 -2.13 4.35 -2.07
N HIS A 141 -2.51 4.17 -0.79
CA HIS A 141 -3.84 3.64 -0.44
C HIS A 141 -4.99 4.54 -0.91
N LEU A 142 -4.85 5.86 -0.87
CA LEU A 142 -5.85 6.76 -1.44
C LEU A 142 -5.99 6.57 -2.95
N ILE A 143 -4.88 6.37 -3.68
CA ILE A 143 -4.89 6.09 -5.11
C ILE A 143 -5.58 4.74 -5.38
N GLU A 144 -5.25 3.69 -4.62
CA GLU A 144 -5.92 2.38 -4.71
C GLU A 144 -7.44 2.52 -4.54
N ALA A 145 -7.88 3.25 -3.50
CA ALA A 145 -9.29 3.54 -3.27
C ALA A 145 -9.94 4.31 -4.44
N GLY A 146 -9.24 5.32 -4.97
CA GLY A 146 -9.72 6.12 -6.09
C GLY A 146 -9.93 5.31 -7.37
N VAL A 147 -8.98 4.43 -7.68
CA VAL A 147 -9.06 3.50 -8.81
C VAL A 147 -10.19 2.49 -8.59
N ALA A 148 -10.25 1.85 -7.41
CA ALA A 148 -11.27 0.86 -7.09
C ALA A 148 -12.68 1.45 -7.16
N PHE A 149 -12.90 2.65 -6.60
CA PHE A 149 -14.21 3.29 -6.60
C PHE A 149 -14.66 3.70 -8.01
N PHE A 150 -13.72 4.16 -8.84
CA PHE A 150 -13.99 4.43 -10.25
C PHE A 150 -14.33 3.14 -11.01
N GLN A 151 -13.58 2.07 -10.84
CA GLN A 151 -13.85 0.79 -11.50
C GLN A 151 -15.18 0.18 -11.06
N ALA A 152 -15.56 0.32 -9.79
CA ALA A 152 -16.78 -0.24 -9.24
C ALA A 152 -18.05 0.56 -9.60
N THR A 153 -17.95 1.89 -9.69
CA THR A 153 -19.14 2.76 -9.79
C THR A 153 -19.17 3.64 -11.03
N GLY A 154 -18.04 3.80 -11.71
CA GLY A 154 -17.86 4.77 -12.81
C GLY A 154 -17.75 6.23 -12.34
N LYS A 155 -17.86 6.53 -11.03
CA LYS A 155 -17.77 7.88 -10.48
C LYS A 155 -16.33 8.35 -10.45
N ARG A 156 -16.09 9.58 -10.91
CA ARG A 156 -14.72 10.10 -11.10
C ARG A 156 -14.20 10.96 -9.95
N ARG A 157 -15.03 11.33 -8.99
CA ARG A 157 -14.69 12.35 -8.00
C ARG A 157 -13.43 12.00 -7.19
N LEU A 158 -13.35 10.78 -6.65
CA LEU A 158 -12.16 10.35 -5.91
C LEU A 158 -10.96 10.16 -6.85
N LEU A 159 -11.18 9.63 -8.06
CA LEU A 159 -10.13 9.49 -9.07
C LEU A 159 -9.48 10.85 -9.41
N GLU A 160 -10.27 11.92 -9.53
CA GLU A 160 -9.76 13.27 -9.79
C GLU A 160 -8.93 13.81 -8.62
N VAL A 161 -9.34 13.55 -7.38
CA VAL A 161 -8.57 13.90 -6.17
C VAL A 161 -7.22 13.21 -6.16
N VAL A 162 -7.20 11.90 -6.42
CA VAL A 162 -5.94 11.13 -6.35
C VAL A 162 -5.04 11.37 -7.56
N CYS A 163 -5.58 11.74 -8.73
CA CYS A 163 -4.78 12.23 -9.85
C CYS A 163 -4.04 13.53 -9.48
N ARG A 164 -4.73 14.50 -8.86
CA ARG A 164 -4.08 15.72 -8.36
C ARG A 164 -3.00 15.43 -7.33
N LEU A 165 -3.24 14.46 -6.43
CA LEU A 165 -2.22 14.02 -5.46
C LEU A 165 -1.02 13.39 -6.16
N ALA A 166 -1.23 12.50 -7.12
CA ALA A 166 -0.15 11.89 -7.92
C ALA A 166 0.63 12.92 -8.74
N ASP A 167 -0.05 13.93 -9.28
CA ASP A 167 0.58 15.06 -9.99
C ASP A 167 1.44 15.91 -9.06
N HIS A 168 0.97 16.15 -7.83
CA HIS A 168 1.76 16.81 -6.79
C HIS A 168 3.01 15.99 -6.47
N ILE A 169 2.87 14.68 -6.24
CA ILE A 169 4.00 13.78 -5.95
C ILE A 169 5.00 13.79 -7.12
N ASP A 170 4.54 13.73 -8.37
CA ASP A 170 5.42 13.83 -9.53
C ASP A 170 6.15 15.19 -9.59
N SER A 171 5.51 16.27 -9.16
CA SER A 171 6.18 17.58 -9.11
C SER A 171 7.31 17.63 -8.07
N VAL A 172 7.19 16.87 -6.98
CA VAL A 172 8.15 16.83 -5.85
C VAL A 172 9.28 15.84 -6.08
N PHE A 173 8.97 14.63 -6.56
CA PHE A 173 9.92 13.52 -6.69
C PHE A 173 10.36 13.28 -8.13
N GLY A 174 11.59 12.83 -8.32
CA GLY A 174 12.10 12.48 -9.64
C GLY A 174 13.62 12.72 -9.78
N PRO A 175 14.18 12.47 -10.97
CA PRO A 175 15.63 12.59 -11.21
C PRO A 175 16.10 14.03 -11.46
N GLY A 176 15.19 15.03 -11.53
CA GLY A 176 15.55 16.42 -11.78
C GLY A 176 16.31 17.06 -10.59
N GLU A 177 17.22 17.99 -10.86
CA GLU A 177 18.05 18.65 -9.83
C GLU A 177 17.23 19.40 -8.77
N SER A 178 16.05 19.89 -9.12
CA SER A 178 15.14 20.60 -8.21
C SER A 178 14.19 19.68 -7.45
N LYS A 179 14.19 18.37 -7.74
CA LYS A 179 13.30 17.39 -7.13
C LYS A 179 13.97 16.65 -5.97
N LEU A 180 13.16 16.11 -5.07
CA LEU A 180 13.63 15.17 -4.04
C LEU A 180 13.96 13.82 -4.68
N HIS A 181 15.15 13.31 -4.38
CA HIS A 181 15.60 12.00 -4.86
C HIS A 181 15.24 10.87 -3.88
N GLY A 182 14.16 11.07 -3.11
CA GLY A 182 13.66 10.14 -2.12
C GLY A 182 12.78 9.04 -2.68
N TYR A 183 12.47 8.08 -1.84
CA TYR A 183 11.54 6.99 -2.08
C TYR A 183 10.89 6.57 -0.75
N PRO A 184 9.69 5.92 -0.75
CA PRO A 184 8.96 5.63 0.48
C PRO A 184 9.71 4.65 1.39
N GLY A 185 9.61 4.86 2.70
CA GLY A 185 10.04 3.88 3.69
C GLY A 185 9.19 2.63 3.61
N HIS A 186 7.87 2.78 3.63
CA HIS A 186 6.93 1.70 3.35
C HIS A 186 6.45 1.79 1.89
N PRO A 187 6.81 0.81 1.04
CA PRO A 187 6.27 0.71 -0.31
C PRO A 187 4.75 0.57 -0.30
N GLU A 188 4.10 1.28 -1.18
CA GLU A 188 2.68 1.22 -1.52
C GLU A 188 2.43 2.05 -2.77
N ILE A 189 3.07 3.22 -2.86
CA ILE A 189 2.88 4.15 -3.97
C ILE A 189 3.26 3.52 -5.32
N GLU A 190 4.25 2.61 -5.33
CA GLU A 190 4.72 1.95 -6.54
C GLU A 190 3.63 1.07 -7.18
N LEU A 191 2.90 0.30 -6.38
CA LEU A 191 1.80 -0.54 -6.90
C LEU A 191 0.58 0.30 -7.25
N ALA A 192 0.27 1.32 -6.47
CA ALA A 192 -0.87 2.19 -6.67
C ALA A 192 -0.76 3.04 -7.95
N LEU A 193 0.41 3.65 -8.21
CA LEU A 193 0.66 4.41 -9.43
C LEU A 193 0.52 3.55 -10.70
N MET A 194 0.88 2.27 -10.64
CA MET A 194 0.69 1.36 -11.77
C MET A 194 -0.79 1.09 -12.04
N ARG A 195 -1.63 0.96 -11.01
CA ARG A 195 -3.08 0.86 -11.18
C ARG A 195 -3.69 2.17 -11.70
N LEU A 196 -3.19 3.30 -11.20
CA LEU A 196 -3.62 4.61 -11.70
C LEU A 196 -3.26 4.79 -13.18
N TYR A 197 -2.07 4.34 -13.60
CA TYR A 197 -1.66 4.31 -15.00
C TYR A 197 -2.61 3.47 -15.86
N GLU A 198 -3.02 2.28 -15.41
CA GLU A 198 -3.93 1.41 -16.17
C GLU A 198 -5.30 2.06 -16.46
N VAL A 199 -5.81 2.89 -15.55
CA VAL A 199 -7.13 3.52 -15.73
C VAL A 199 -7.08 4.91 -16.37
N THR A 200 -5.92 5.57 -16.34
CA THR A 200 -5.75 6.94 -16.87
C THR A 200 -4.95 6.99 -18.15
N GLU A 201 -4.14 5.97 -18.43
CA GLU A 201 -3.12 5.92 -19.49
C GLU A 201 -2.11 7.10 -19.45
N GLU A 202 -1.96 7.76 -18.28
CA GLU A 202 -1.07 8.90 -18.10
C GLU A 202 0.39 8.43 -17.89
N PRO A 203 1.31 8.64 -18.87
CA PRO A 203 2.64 8.04 -18.84
C PRO A 203 3.53 8.48 -17.68
N ARG A 204 3.24 9.65 -17.08
CA ARG A 204 4.03 10.14 -15.94
C ARG A 204 3.90 9.22 -14.72
N TYR A 205 2.77 8.55 -14.51
CA TYR A 205 2.60 7.63 -13.37
C TYR A 205 3.46 6.37 -13.53
N LEU A 206 3.59 5.84 -14.73
CA LEU A 206 4.53 4.77 -15.03
C LEU A 206 5.98 5.24 -14.83
N ALA A 207 6.32 6.44 -15.31
CA ALA A 207 7.67 7.00 -15.16
C ALA A 207 8.01 7.24 -13.69
N LEU A 208 7.06 7.73 -12.88
CA LEU A 208 7.25 7.97 -11.45
C LEU A 208 7.42 6.65 -10.68
N THR A 209 6.64 5.60 -11.02
CA THR A 209 6.85 4.25 -10.46
C THR A 209 8.25 3.75 -10.78
N ASN A 210 8.68 3.85 -12.04
CA ASN A 210 10.02 3.43 -12.43
C ASN A 210 11.10 4.20 -11.67
N TYR A 211 10.91 5.50 -11.46
CA TYR A 211 11.81 6.31 -10.66
C TYR A 211 11.95 5.78 -9.22
N PHE A 212 10.84 5.54 -8.51
CA PHE A 212 10.89 5.03 -7.13
C PHE A 212 11.58 3.66 -7.04
N VAL A 213 11.32 2.78 -8.00
CA VAL A 213 11.95 1.45 -8.08
C VAL A 213 13.46 1.55 -8.31
N GLU A 214 13.91 2.37 -9.25
CA GLU A 214 15.33 2.53 -9.58
C GLU A 214 16.11 3.29 -8.50
N GLN A 215 15.46 4.26 -7.83
CA GLN A 215 16.10 5.07 -6.79
C GLN A 215 16.30 4.29 -5.49
N ARG A 216 15.47 3.27 -5.24
CA ARG A 216 15.54 2.48 -4.01
C ARG A 216 16.87 1.71 -3.91
N GLY A 217 17.59 1.95 -2.82
CA GLY A 217 18.90 1.34 -2.57
C GLY A 217 20.07 1.95 -3.35
N ALA A 218 19.83 3.01 -4.13
CA ALA A 218 20.89 3.75 -4.81
C ALA A 218 21.83 4.45 -3.82
N GLN A 219 23.07 4.71 -4.27
CA GLN A 219 24.09 5.40 -3.47
C GLN A 219 24.41 6.78 -4.06
N PRO A 220 24.67 7.80 -3.23
CA PRO A 220 24.62 7.81 -1.75
C PRO A 220 23.22 7.59 -1.21
N HIS A 221 23.09 6.89 -0.08
CA HIS A 221 21.81 6.42 0.42
C HIS A 221 20.91 7.59 0.86
N TYR A 222 19.70 7.66 0.29
CA TYR A 222 18.80 8.80 0.54
C TYR A 222 18.40 8.94 2.03
N TYR A 223 18.09 7.83 2.72
CA TYR A 223 17.68 7.89 4.13
C TYR A 223 18.78 8.43 5.06
N ASP A 224 20.07 8.21 4.73
CA ASP A 224 21.16 8.80 5.49
C ASP A 224 21.20 10.31 5.30
N GLN A 225 21.05 10.79 4.05
CA GLN A 225 21.02 12.22 3.74
C GLN A 225 19.80 12.91 4.38
N GLU A 226 18.63 12.28 4.30
CA GLU A 226 17.40 12.76 4.90
C GLU A 226 17.54 12.84 6.41
N TYR A 227 18.09 11.82 7.08
CA TYR A 227 18.30 11.79 8.52
C TYR A 227 19.24 12.90 8.99
N GLU A 228 20.37 13.11 8.30
CA GLU A 228 21.29 14.21 8.57
C GLU A 228 20.61 15.57 8.37
N LYS A 229 19.88 15.77 7.29
CA LYS A 229 19.20 17.02 6.96
C LYS A 229 18.17 17.43 8.02
N ARG A 230 17.44 16.47 8.63
CA ARG A 230 16.48 16.74 9.70
C ARG A 230 17.09 16.78 11.10
N GLY A 231 18.41 16.87 11.23
CA GLY A 231 19.13 16.98 12.51
C GLY A 231 19.15 15.69 13.33
N GLN A 232 19.16 14.54 12.65
CA GLN A 232 19.23 13.20 13.25
C GLN A 232 18.07 12.90 14.20
N THR A 233 16.90 13.46 13.94
CA THR A 233 15.68 13.18 14.69
C THR A 233 14.98 11.93 14.15
N SER A 234 14.26 11.20 15.01
CA SER A 234 13.49 10.00 14.67
C SER A 234 12.04 10.16 15.11
N HIS A 235 11.11 9.69 14.28
CA HIS A 235 9.69 9.65 14.63
C HIS A 235 9.37 8.48 15.56
N TRP A 236 10.02 7.32 15.34
CA TRP A 236 9.81 6.10 16.11
C TRP A 236 10.97 5.81 17.03
N HIS A 237 10.65 5.39 18.27
CA HIS A 237 11.64 5.07 19.29
C HIS A 237 11.59 3.62 19.78
N THR A 238 10.71 2.78 19.25
CA THR A 238 10.40 1.41 19.72
C THR A 238 11.63 0.50 19.76
N TYR A 239 12.49 0.54 18.76
CA TYR A 239 13.71 -0.27 18.66
C TYR A 239 15.00 0.58 18.78
N GLY A 240 14.88 1.77 19.37
CA GLY A 240 15.96 2.73 19.47
C GLY A 240 15.95 3.77 18.35
N PRO A 241 16.71 4.87 18.53
CA PRO A 241 16.69 5.99 17.59
C PRO A 241 17.20 5.57 16.21
N ALA A 242 16.45 5.97 15.19
CA ALA A 242 16.79 5.79 13.79
C ALA A 242 17.01 4.33 13.33
N TRP A 243 16.41 3.36 13.98
CA TRP A 243 16.60 1.96 13.57
C TRP A 243 16.14 1.70 12.14
N MET A 244 15.02 2.30 11.70
CA MET A 244 14.52 2.19 10.32
C MET A 244 15.46 2.84 9.29
N VAL A 245 16.20 3.87 9.71
CA VAL A 245 17.23 4.50 8.87
C VAL A 245 18.49 3.63 8.82
N LYS A 246 18.87 3.01 9.93
CA LYS A 246 20.08 2.17 10.04
C LYS A 246 19.89 0.80 9.38
N ASP A 247 18.77 0.15 9.64
CA ASP A 247 18.42 -1.12 9.01
C ASP A 247 17.70 -0.90 7.67
N LYS A 248 18.50 -0.67 6.64
CA LYS A 248 18.00 -0.44 5.29
C LYS A 248 17.34 -1.67 4.66
N ALA A 249 17.66 -2.87 5.16
CA ALA A 249 17.02 -4.10 4.71
C ALA A 249 15.54 -4.15 5.12
N TYR A 250 15.21 -3.56 6.26
CA TYR A 250 13.82 -3.43 6.73
C TYR A 250 12.89 -2.81 5.67
N SER A 251 13.39 -1.83 4.90
CA SER A 251 12.64 -1.14 3.85
C SER A 251 13.06 -1.56 2.43
N GLN A 252 13.69 -2.74 2.27
CA GLN A 252 14.22 -3.25 0.99
C GLN A 252 15.16 -2.26 0.26
N ALA A 253 15.85 -1.40 1.02
CA ALA A 253 16.67 -0.33 0.50
C ALA A 253 18.19 -0.56 0.72
N HIS A 254 18.60 -1.73 1.20
CA HIS A 254 20.00 -2.08 1.45
C HIS A 254 20.84 -2.19 0.16
N LEU A 255 20.19 -2.56 -0.95
CA LEU A 255 20.78 -2.67 -2.29
C LEU A 255 19.70 -2.29 -3.32
N PRO A 256 20.10 -1.84 -4.52
CA PRO A 256 19.18 -1.80 -5.66
C PRO A 256 18.54 -3.17 -5.92
N ILE A 257 17.28 -3.20 -6.34
CA ILE A 257 16.51 -4.45 -6.53
C ILE A 257 17.26 -5.45 -7.42
N ALA A 258 17.91 -4.99 -8.48
CA ALA A 258 18.70 -5.81 -9.40
C ALA A 258 19.86 -6.57 -8.71
N GLN A 259 20.29 -6.13 -7.54
CA GLN A 259 21.38 -6.75 -6.78
C GLN A 259 20.89 -7.62 -5.60
N GLN A 260 19.61 -7.51 -5.24
CA GLN A 260 19.02 -8.29 -4.16
C GLN A 260 18.86 -9.76 -4.58
N GLN A 261 19.22 -10.70 -3.68
CA GLN A 261 19.19 -12.14 -3.97
C GLN A 261 18.14 -12.88 -3.13
N THR A 262 17.74 -12.32 -2.01
CA THR A 262 16.85 -12.96 -1.03
C THR A 262 15.73 -12.00 -0.63
N ALA A 263 14.56 -12.55 -0.32
CA ALA A 263 13.53 -11.82 0.41
C ALA A 263 14.04 -11.56 1.84
N ILE A 264 14.06 -10.29 2.26
CA ILE A 264 14.65 -9.86 3.53
C ILE A 264 13.89 -8.64 4.07
N GLY A 265 14.00 -8.40 5.36
CA GLY A 265 13.38 -7.27 6.04
C GLY A 265 11.89 -7.45 6.23
N HIS A 266 11.15 -6.38 6.38
CA HIS A 266 9.71 -6.42 6.65
C HIS A 266 8.93 -7.08 5.50
N ALA A 267 8.18 -8.12 5.84
CA ALA A 267 7.54 -8.98 4.82
C ALA A 267 6.50 -8.23 3.98
N VAL A 268 5.65 -7.39 4.58
CA VAL A 268 4.65 -6.59 3.84
C VAL A 268 5.33 -5.60 2.90
N ARG A 269 6.35 -4.88 3.37
CA ARG A 269 7.10 -3.94 2.52
C ARG A 269 7.70 -4.63 1.29
N PHE A 270 8.23 -5.84 1.49
CA PHE A 270 8.79 -6.63 0.39
C PHE A 270 7.72 -6.99 -0.65
N VAL A 271 6.61 -7.60 -0.24
CA VAL A 271 5.59 -8.04 -1.19
C VAL A 271 4.84 -6.88 -1.85
N TYR A 272 4.67 -5.74 -1.17
CA TYR A 272 4.11 -4.53 -1.75
C TYR A 272 5.02 -3.96 -2.83
N LEU A 273 6.32 -3.80 -2.52
CA LEU A 273 7.31 -3.36 -3.51
C LEU A 273 7.32 -4.28 -4.73
N MET A 274 7.40 -5.60 -4.50
CA MET A 274 7.49 -6.56 -5.60
C MET A 274 6.20 -6.65 -6.42
N THR A 275 5.04 -6.34 -5.84
CA THR A 275 3.78 -6.16 -6.57
C THR A 275 3.90 -5.02 -7.58
N GLY A 276 4.41 -3.86 -7.14
CA GLY A 276 4.65 -2.71 -8.01
C GLY A 276 5.68 -3.00 -9.11
N VAL A 277 6.81 -3.65 -8.74
CA VAL A 277 7.88 -4.02 -9.70
C VAL A 277 7.38 -5.01 -10.75
N ALA A 278 6.62 -6.04 -10.37
CA ALA A 278 6.08 -7.02 -11.32
C ALA A 278 5.04 -6.38 -12.27
N HIS A 279 4.22 -5.48 -11.75
CA HIS A 279 3.25 -4.73 -12.56
C HIS A 279 3.96 -3.81 -13.56
N LEU A 280 4.98 -3.07 -13.10
CA LEU A 280 5.83 -2.23 -13.94
C LEU A 280 6.53 -3.05 -15.02
N ALA A 281 7.17 -4.18 -14.65
CA ALA A 281 7.87 -5.06 -15.59
C ALA A 281 6.95 -5.55 -16.72
N ARG A 282 5.73 -5.94 -16.38
CA ARG A 282 4.73 -6.40 -17.35
C ARG A 282 4.32 -5.29 -18.32
N LEU A 283 3.96 -4.11 -17.81
CA LEU A 283 3.43 -3.01 -18.65
C LEU A 283 4.51 -2.28 -19.44
N SER A 284 5.74 -2.20 -18.92
CA SER A 284 6.89 -1.61 -19.64
C SER A 284 7.64 -2.62 -20.53
N HIS A 285 7.28 -3.91 -20.46
CA HIS A 285 8.01 -5.00 -21.13
C HIS A 285 9.51 -5.05 -20.74
N ASP A 286 9.82 -4.71 -19.48
CA ASP A 286 11.18 -4.68 -18.96
C ASP A 286 11.63 -6.08 -18.51
N GLU A 287 12.44 -6.73 -19.35
CA GLU A 287 12.95 -8.08 -19.09
C GLU A 287 13.89 -8.13 -17.87
N SER A 288 14.64 -7.07 -17.58
CA SER A 288 15.52 -7.03 -16.40
C SER A 288 14.71 -7.08 -15.11
N LYS A 289 13.68 -6.23 -14.98
CA LYS A 289 12.78 -6.23 -13.83
C LYS A 289 11.98 -7.53 -13.71
N ARG A 290 11.61 -8.13 -14.86
CA ARG A 290 10.98 -9.44 -14.88
C ARG A 290 11.90 -10.51 -14.26
N GLN A 291 13.20 -10.52 -14.61
CA GLN A 291 14.16 -11.45 -14.01
C GLN A 291 14.40 -11.19 -12.51
N ASP A 292 14.38 -9.93 -12.08
CA ASP A 292 14.44 -9.57 -10.66
C ASP A 292 13.24 -10.13 -9.88
N CYS A 293 12.03 -9.99 -10.43
CA CYS A 293 10.82 -10.59 -9.84
C CYS A 293 10.92 -12.11 -9.74
N LEU A 294 11.34 -12.80 -10.79
CA LEU A 294 11.51 -14.25 -10.81
C LEU A 294 12.52 -14.72 -9.75
N ARG A 295 13.67 -14.04 -9.66
CA ARG A 295 14.71 -14.36 -8.68
C ARG A 295 14.22 -14.25 -7.25
N LEU A 296 13.58 -13.12 -6.91
CA LEU A 296 13.11 -12.84 -5.55
C LEU A 296 11.87 -13.66 -5.20
N TRP A 297 10.97 -13.89 -6.15
CA TRP A 297 9.86 -14.84 -6.00
C TRP A 297 10.37 -16.24 -5.67
N ASN A 298 11.31 -16.77 -6.44
CA ASN A 298 11.84 -18.11 -6.23
C ASN A 298 12.51 -18.26 -4.87
N ASN A 299 13.25 -17.27 -4.40
CA ASN A 299 13.80 -17.31 -3.04
C ASN A 299 12.68 -17.35 -1.98
N MET A 300 11.74 -16.42 -2.05
CA MET A 300 10.65 -16.33 -1.09
C MET A 300 9.78 -17.59 -1.08
N ALA A 301 9.28 -18.01 -2.24
CA ALA A 301 8.30 -19.11 -2.34
C ALA A 301 8.90 -20.48 -2.05
N GLN A 302 10.19 -20.70 -2.36
CA GLN A 302 10.83 -22.00 -2.17
C GLN A 302 11.53 -22.15 -0.80
N ARG A 303 11.84 -21.03 -0.12
CA ARG A 303 12.70 -21.08 1.07
C ARG A 303 12.15 -20.38 2.30
N GLN A 304 11.17 -19.48 2.13
CA GLN A 304 10.66 -18.66 3.22
C GLN A 304 9.12 -18.65 3.32
N LEU A 305 8.45 -19.51 2.56
CA LEU A 305 7.00 -19.69 2.59
C LEU A 305 6.65 -20.85 3.53
N TYR A 306 5.77 -20.60 4.48
CA TYR A 306 5.21 -21.62 5.36
C TYR A 306 4.25 -22.54 4.59
N ILE A 307 4.06 -23.76 5.11
CA ILE A 307 3.13 -24.74 4.55
C ILE A 307 1.69 -24.19 4.49
N SER A 308 1.32 -23.31 5.41
CA SER A 308 0.03 -22.61 5.45
C SER A 308 -0.14 -21.55 4.37
N GLY A 309 0.94 -21.09 3.74
CA GLY A 309 0.93 -19.97 2.80
C GLY A 309 1.32 -18.63 3.43
N GLY A 310 1.69 -18.60 4.71
CA GLY A 310 2.20 -17.40 5.39
C GLY A 310 3.67 -17.12 5.07
N ILE A 311 4.10 -15.87 5.22
CA ILE A 311 5.48 -15.40 5.12
C ILE A 311 5.81 -14.46 6.27
N GLY A 312 7.12 -14.24 6.54
CA GLY A 312 7.57 -13.41 7.65
C GLY A 312 7.60 -14.18 8.96
N SER A 313 8.74 -14.81 9.29
CA SER A 313 8.88 -15.70 10.46
C SER A 313 9.11 -14.96 11.77
N GLN A 314 9.58 -13.70 11.71
CA GLN A 314 10.00 -12.94 12.90
C GLN A 314 8.99 -11.88 13.29
N SER A 315 8.59 -11.82 14.56
CA SER A 315 7.79 -10.73 15.12
C SER A 315 8.60 -9.42 15.25
N SER A 316 9.89 -9.51 15.52
CA SER A 316 10.76 -8.34 15.53
C SER A 316 10.95 -7.81 14.11
N GLY A 317 10.45 -6.59 13.86
CA GLY A 317 10.45 -5.97 12.54
C GLY A 317 9.48 -6.62 11.56
N GLU A 318 8.60 -7.54 12.00
CA GLU A 318 7.58 -8.20 11.12
C GLU A 318 8.22 -8.80 9.86
N ALA A 319 9.36 -9.48 10.05
CA ALA A 319 10.36 -9.65 9.01
C ALA A 319 10.55 -11.11 8.59
N PHE A 320 11.13 -11.27 7.39
CA PHE A 320 11.81 -12.50 7.02
C PHE A 320 13.02 -12.75 7.93
N SER A 321 13.39 -14.01 8.10
CA SER A 321 14.66 -14.44 8.68
C SER A 321 15.63 -14.92 7.61
N SER A 322 16.34 -16.01 7.87
CA SER A 322 17.20 -16.68 6.88
C SER A 322 16.43 -17.75 6.11
N ASP A 323 16.96 -18.16 4.95
CA ASP A 323 16.41 -19.25 4.16
C ASP A 323 16.19 -20.52 5.04
N TYR A 324 15.00 -21.11 4.93
CA TYR A 324 14.56 -22.32 5.66
C TYR A 324 14.42 -22.17 7.18
N ASP A 325 14.51 -20.95 7.71
CA ASP A 325 14.21 -20.66 9.10
C ASP A 325 12.73 -20.38 9.28
N LEU A 326 11.96 -21.44 9.45
CA LEU A 326 10.50 -21.44 9.50
C LEU A 326 10.01 -22.08 10.81
N PRO A 327 10.28 -21.46 11.98
CA PRO A 327 9.84 -22.00 13.27
C PRO A 327 8.31 -21.99 13.36
N ASN A 328 7.73 -23.05 13.95
CA ASN A 328 6.29 -23.17 14.13
C ASN A 328 5.76 -22.52 15.40
N ASP A 329 6.60 -22.38 16.41
CA ASP A 329 6.25 -21.91 17.75
C ASP A 329 6.43 -20.39 17.93
N THR A 330 7.24 -19.74 17.08
CA THR A 330 7.54 -18.30 17.13
C THR A 330 7.16 -17.57 15.85
N VAL A 331 6.42 -18.22 14.95
CA VAL A 331 5.99 -17.63 13.67
C VAL A 331 5.15 -16.38 13.90
N TYR A 332 5.46 -15.33 13.13
CA TYR A 332 4.65 -14.11 13.09
C TYR A 332 3.58 -14.19 11.99
N ALA A 333 3.99 -14.30 10.74
CA ALA A 333 3.15 -14.59 9.56
C ALA A 333 1.81 -13.83 9.55
N GLU A 334 1.88 -12.49 9.65
CA GLU A 334 0.67 -11.67 9.70
C GLU A 334 -0.18 -11.74 8.43
N SER A 335 -1.49 -11.47 8.57
CA SER A 335 -2.44 -11.45 7.45
C SER A 335 -2.08 -10.43 6.38
N CYS A 336 -1.54 -9.26 6.75
CA CYS A 336 -1.10 -8.24 5.79
C CYS A 336 -0.04 -8.78 4.82
N ALA A 337 0.93 -9.56 5.35
CA ALA A 337 1.96 -10.19 4.53
C ALA A 337 1.37 -11.24 3.58
N SER A 338 0.38 -12.01 4.04
CA SER A 338 -0.33 -13.00 3.21
C SER A 338 -1.16 -12.35 2.11
N ILE A 339 -1.85 -11.25 2.41
CA ILE A 339 -2.60 -10.45 1.42
C ILE A 339 -1.63 -9.87 0.37
N GLY A 340 -0.55 -9.24 0.82
CA GLY A 340 0.48 -8.70 -0.08
C GLY A 340 1.15 -9.78 -0.94
N LEU A 341 1.35 -11.00 -0.37
CA LEU A 341 1.82 -12.15 -1.12
C LEU A 341 0.85 -12.53 -2.26
N MET A 342 -0.45 -12.52 -1.99
CA MET A 342 -1.47 -12.76 -3.02
C MET A 342 -1.44 -11.68 -4.11
N MET A 343 -1.25 -10.42 -3.74
CA MET A 343 -1.12 -9.31 -4.69
C MET A 343 0.10 -9.51 -5.60
N PHE A 344 1.27 -9.85 -5.02
CA PHE A 344 2.48 -10.14 -5.79
C PHE A 344 2.31 -11.38 -6.67
N ALA A 345 1.77 -12.48 -6.13
CA ALA A 345 1.49 -13.71 -6.87
C ALA A 345 0.57 -13.45 -8.08
N ARG A 346 -0.45 -12.63 -7.91
CA ARG A 346 -1.34 -12.21 -8.99
C ARG A 346 -0.58 -11.52 -10.12
N ARG A 347 0.29 -10.56 -9.81
CA ARG A 347 1.09 -9.86 -10.85
C ARG A 347 2.07 -10.81 -11.54
N MET A 348 2.64 -11.76 -10.79
CA MET A 348 3.46 -12.82 -11.38
C MET A 348 2.65 -13.73 -12.30
N LEU A 349 1.42 -14.11 -11.91
CA LEU A 349 0.52 -14.90 -12.75
C LEU A 349 0.19 -14.17 -14.06
N GLU A 350 -0.12 -12.89 -13.99
CA GLU A 350 -0.41 -12.04 -15.17
C GLU A 350 0.81 -11.94 -16.10
N MET A 351 2.01 -11.93 -15.56
CA MET A 351 3.27 -11.80 -16.31
C MET A 351 3.74 -13.12 -16.92
N GLU A 352 3.66 -14.22 -16.17
CA GLU A 352 4.26 -15.51 -16.54
C GLU A 352 3.23 -16.54 -17.05
N GLY A 353 1.98 -16.47 -16.60
CA GLY A 353 0.95 -17.43 -16.98
C GLY A 353 1.10 -18.82 -16.38
N ASP A 354 1.85 -18.98 -15.28
CA ASP A 354 2.12 -20.28 -14.63
C ASP A 354 1.23 -20.44 -13.39
N SER A 355 0.62 -21.64 -13.26
CA SER A 355 -0.32 -21.95 -12.17
C SER A 355 0.31 -21.92 -10.78
N GLN A 356 1.62 -22.07 -10.64
CA GLN A 356 2.31 -22.02 -9.35
C GLN A 356 1.96 -20.75 -8.54
N TYR A 357 1.74 -19.64 -9.22
CA TYR A 357 1.36 -18.39 -8.58
C TYR A 357 -0.07 -18.44 -8.04
N ALA A 358 -0.99 -19.02 -8.80
CA ALA A 358 -2.36 -19.27 -8.36
C ALA A 358 -2.43 -20.23 -7.16
N ASP A 359 -1.59 -21.28 -7.17
CA ASP A 359 -1.49 -22.25 -6.06
C ASP A 359 -1.06 -21.57 -4.74
N VAL A 360 -0.14 -20.61 -4.80
CA VAL A 360 0.27 -19.81 -3.64
C VAL A 360 -0.85 -18.89 -3.17
N MET A 361 -1.55 -18.22 -4.10
CA MET A 361 -2.72 -17.38 -3.78
C MET A 361 -3.81 -18.18 -3.07
N GLU A 362 -4.17 -19.32 -3.61
CA GLU A 362 -5.19 -20.21 -3.05
C GLU A 362 -4.81 -20.67 -1.64
N ARG A 363 -3.56 -21.09 -1.44
CA ARG A 363 -3.04 -21.53 -0.14
C ARG A 363 -3.10 -20.41 0.90
N ALA A 364 -2.67 -19.21 0.55
CA ALA A 364 -2.72 -18.05 1.44
C ALA A 364 -4.18 -17.69 1.78
N LEU A 365 -5.06 -17.63 0.78
CA LEU A 365 -6.48 -17.28 0.96
C LEU A 365 -7.20 -18.21 1.93
N TYR A 366 -6.99 -19.54 1.81
CA TYR A 366 -7.72 -20.51 2.62
C TYR A 366 -7.12 -20.76 4.02
N ASN A 367 -5.89 -20.29 4.31
CA ASN A 367 -5.25 -20.63 5.58
C ASN A 367 -4.74 -19.43 6.39
N THR A 368 -4.41 -18.30 5.75
CA THR A 368 -3.73 -17.19 6.44
C THR A 368 -4.39 -15.81 6.26
N VAL A 369 -5.39 -15.71 5.40
CA VAL A 369 -6.18 -14.49 5.17
C VAL A 369 -7.57 -14.56 5.81
#